data_6ba553a63208e9ea4e6fae08e9e03d4e
#
_entry.id   6ba553a63208e9ea4e6fae08e9e03d4e
#
_cell.length_a   1.000
_cell.length_b   1.000
_cell.length_c   1.000
_cell.angle_alpha   90.00
_cell.angle_beta   90.00
_cell.angle_gamma   90.00
#
_symmetry.space_group_name_H-M   'P 1'
#
loop_
_entity.id
_entity.type
_entity.pdbx_description
1 polymer ?
#
loop_
_entity_poly.entity_id
_entity_poly.type
_entity_poly.pdbx_seq_one_letter_code
_entity_poly.pdbx_strand_id
1 'polypeptide(L)'
;MRARWALLEAGLSVHWREIELKHKPAEMLQCSAKGTVPVLVLTDGTVIDESEAVMRWALAQADPRGLLQAGEASALIAENDGAFKHHLDRFKYTDRYPGESRDEHRDAGMRILAGWSQRLKEHAWLLGAAISLADAALWPFVRQWRLADPEGFEADGQLAPLREWLNRFLDDPSFERLMQRADPWSSGGLQPMFPADATAVPLDQPLFHLALKGDWEQARETGTYQWSTRGMRLVEVGFIHCSWQEQVAKTFERFYADAGEVLLLEIDPTRLSAPLRADAIPTGELFPHLYGHLPIEAVRGFTPYSSDS
;
A
#
# COMPACT_ATOMS: atom_id res chain seq x y z
N MET A 1 -6.70 1.06 9.11
CA MET A 1 -6.54 0.74 7.67
C MET A 1 -5.53 1.65 6.98
N ARG A 2 -5.64 2.98 7.02
CA ARG A 2 -4.70 3.92 6.39
C ARG A 2 -3.22 3.56 6.65
N ALA A 3 -2.82 3.51 7.93
CA ALA A 3 -1.43 3.23 8.31
C ALA A 3 -0.93 1.87 7.78
N ARG A 4 -1.73 0.81 7.94
CA ARG A 4 -1.37 -0.52 7.45
C ARG A 4 -1.26 -0.58 5.92
N TRP A 5 -2.16 0.13 5.22
CA TRP A 5 -2.09 0.23 3.76
C TRP A 5 -0.78 0.90 3.31
N ALA A 6 -0.41 2.02 3.95
CA ALA A 6 0.84 2.71 3.61
C ALA A 6 2.09 1.90 3.94
N LEU A 7 2.07 1.11 5.04
CA LEU A 7 3.16 0.18 5.35
C LEU A 7 3.30 -0.91 4.27
N LEU A 8 2.17 -1.47 3.80
CA LEU A 8 2.19 -2.43 2.68
C LEU A 8 2.75 -1.81 1.42
N GLU A 9 2.26 -0.63 1.06
CA GLU A 9 2.68 0.14 -0.11
C GLU A 9 4.17 0.45 -0.12
N ALA A 10 4.70 0.82 1.04
CA ALA A 10 6.12 1.11 1.23
C ALA A 10 6.99 -0.15 1.43
N GLY A 11 6.42 -1.35 1.38
CA GLY A 11 7.16 -2.60 1.62
C GLY A 11 7.67 -2.78 3.05
N LEU A 12 7.14 -2.04 4.01
CA LEU A 12 7.61 -2.06 5.39
C LEU A 12 6.90 -3.13 6.21
N SER A 13 7.66 -3.76 7.11
CA SER A 13 7.15 -4.74 8.07
C SER A 13 7.33 -4.21 9.49
N VAL A 14 6.34 -4.47 10.34
CA VAL A 14 6.35 -4.01 11.73
C VAL A 14 5.90 -5.13 12.67
N HIS A 15 6.33 -5.11 13.94
CA HIS A 15 5.70 -5.91 14.97
C HIS A 15 4.28 -5.43 15.22
N TRP A 16 3.32 -6.32 15.10
CA TRP A 16 1.91 -6.01 15.20
C TRP A 16 1.39 -6.29 16.61
N ARG A 17 0.86 -5.25 17.25
CA ARG A 17 0.20 -5.34 18.55
C ARG A 17 -1.26 -4.97 18.37
N GLU A 18 -2.11 -5.95 18.06
CA GLU A 18 -3.55 -5.74 17.99
C GLU A 18 -4.08 -5.46 19.39
N ILE A 19 -5.02 -4.54 19.52
CA ILE A 19 -5.60 -4.17 20.81
C ILE A 19 -7.12 -4.12 20.78
N GLU A 20 -7.72 -4.37 21.92
CA GLU A 20 -9.13 -4.06 22.14
C GLU A 20 -9.28 -2.62 22.62
N LEU A 21 -10.03 -1.79 21.89
CA LEU A 21 -10.22 -0.36 22.22
C LEU A 21 -10.85 -0.13 23.60
N LYS A 22 -11.57 -1.13 24.14
CA LYS A 22 -12.17 -1.08 25.49
C LYS A 22 -11.16 -1.47 26.58
N HIS A 23 -10.11 -2.18 26.24
CA HIS A 23 -9.09 -2.69 27.16
C HIS A 23 -7.68 -2.37 26.64
N LYS A 24 -7.35 -1.06 26.63
CA LYS A 24 -6.07 -0.58 26.12
C LYS A 24 -4.92 -0.99 27.05
N PRO A 25 -3.84 -1.60 26.52
CA PRO A 25 -2.65 -1.92 27.31
C PRO A 25 -2.00 -0.67 27.90
N ALA A 26 -1.45 -0.80 29.12
CA ALA A 26 -0.77 0.30 29.79
C ALA A 26 0.43 0.83 28.96
N GLU A 27 1.14 -0.07 28.31
CA GLU A 27 2.28 0.22 27.43
C GLU A 27 1.86 1.13 26.25
N MET A 28 0.68 0.91 25.68
CA MET A 28 0.16 1.81 24.63
C MET A 28 -0.11 3.20 25.19
N LEU A 29 -0.72 3.31 26.37
CA LEU A 29 -1.02 4.59 27.00
C LEU A 29 0.24 5.34 27.45
N GLN A 30 1.31 4.62 27.76
CA GLN A 30 2.63 5.20 28.03
C GLN A 30 3.25 5.80 26.76
N CYS A 31 3.08 5.13 25.60
CA CYS A 31 3.59 5.62 24.32
C CYS A 31 2.77 6.80 23.78
N SER A 32 1.43 6.76 23.90
CA SER A 32 0.53 7.78 23.39
C SER A 32 -0.59 8.06 24.37
N ALA A 33 -0.53 9.22 25.02
CA ALA A 33 -1.53 9.66 26.00
C ALA A 33 -2.94 9.85 25.38
N LYS A 34 -3.05 10.06 24.06
CA LYS A 34 -4.34 10.13 23.36
C LYS A 34 -5.09 8.79 23.44
N GLY A 35 -4.40 7.68 23.55
CA GLY A 35 -4.99 6.35 23.58
C GLY A 35 -5.83 6.02 22.34
N THR A 36 -5.50 6.64 21.20
CA THR A 36 -6.11 6.36 19.89
C THR A 36 -5.23 5.43 19.07
N VAL A 37 -5.80 4.77 18.09
CA VAL A 37 -5.07 3.92 17.15
C VAL A 37 -5.12 4.52 15.75
N PRO A 38 -4.04 4.35 14.95
CA PRO A 38 -2.81 3.59 15.22
C PRO A 38 -1.80 4.36 16.08
N VAL A 39 -0.89 3.61 16.70
CA VAL A 39 0.35 4.13 17.28
C VAL A 39 1.50 3.33 16.69
N LEU A 40 2.48 4.00 16.12
CA LEU A 40 3.71 3.40 15.60
C LEU A 40 4.89 3.86 16.47
N VAL A 41 5.67 2.91 16.98
CA VAL A 41 6.90 3.19 17.74
C VAL A 41 8.07 2.74 16.87
N LEU A 42 8.96 3.66 16.56
CA LEU A 42 10.17 3.39 15.78
C LEU A 42 11.27 2.78 16.66
N THR A 43 12.31 2.23 16.04
CA THR A 43 13.43 1.58 16.74
C THR A 43 14.24 2.53 17.60
N ASP A 44 14.22 3.83 17.30
CA ASP A 44 14.86 4.89 18.09
C ASP A 44 13.99 5.41 19.25
N GLY A 45 12.77 4.84 19.40
CA GLY A 45 11.78 5.25 20.40
C GLY A 45 10.85 6.38 19.97
N THR A 46 11.00 6.92 18.77
CA THR A 46 10.08 7.94 18.22
C THR A 46 8.67 7.36 18.12
N VAL A 47 7.66 8.11 18.57
CA VAL A 47 6.25 7.71 18.52
C VAL A 47 5.49 8.55 17.50
N ILE A 48 4.73 7.87 16.62
CA ILE A 48 3.85 8.46 15.63
C ILE A 48 2.42 7.96 15.89
N ASP A 49 1.52 8.83 16.30
CA ASP A 49 0.20 8.47 16.83
C ASP A 49 -1.01 8.96 16.02
N GLU A 50 -0.81 9.43 14.79
CA GLU A 50 -1.87 9.77 13.85
C GLU A 50 -1.75 8.96 12.57
N SER A 51 -2.89 8.47 12.06
CA SER A 51 -2.87 7.59 10.88
C SER A 51 -2.28 8.25 9.63
N GLU A 52 -2.52 9.56 9.42
CA GLU A 52 -1.91 10.31 8.32
C GLU A 52 -0.41 10.47 8.52
N ALA A 53 0.05 10.76 9.74
CA ALA A 53 1.47 10.87 10.05
C ALA A 53 2.21 9.54 9.82
N VAL A 54 1.59 8.40 10.21
CA VAL A 54 2.14 7.07 9.90
C VAL A 54 2.20 6.83 8.39
N MET A 55 1.16 7.22 7.62
CA MET A 55 1.19 7.11 6.16
C MET A 55 2.34 7.89 5.55
N ARG A 56 2.47 9.16 5.92
CA ARG A 56 3.54 10.04 5.41
C ARG A 56 4.92 9.52 5.79
N TRP A 57 5.09 9.04 7.03
CA TRP A 57 6.33 8.43 7.46
C TRP A 57 6.68 7.19 6.63
N ALA A 58 5.73 6.27 6.45
CA ALA A 58 5.94 5.05 5.69
C ALA A 58 6.32 5.35 4.23
N LEU A 59 5.58 6.22 3.58
CA LEU A 59 5.85 6.62 2.19
C LEU A 59 7.12 7.46 2.04
N ALA A 60 7.58 8.14 3.11
CA ALA A 60 8.89 8.79 3.10
C ALA A 60 10.06 7.78 3.15
N GLN A 61 9.82 6.55 3.63
CA GLN A 61 10.84 5.48 3.56
C GLN A 61 10.92 4.89 2.14
N ALA A 62 9.75 4.65 1.51
CA ALA A 62 9.65 4.22 0.13
C ALA A 62 8.29 4.61 -0.45
N ASP A 63 8.30 5.26 -1.60
CA ASP A 63 7.11 5.70 -2.33
C ASP A 63 7.22 5.28 -3.81
N PRO A 64 7.12 3.97 -4.09
CA PRO A 64 7.39 3.42 -5.42
C PRO A 64 6.43 3.93 -6.50
N ARG A 65 5.22 4.33 -6.11
CA ARG A 65 4.20 4.88 -7.01
C ARG A 65 4.10 6.41 -7.00
N GLY A 66 4.88 7.11 -6.15
CA GLY A 66 4.94 8.57 -6.12
C GLY A 66 3.73 9.25 -5.50
N LEU A 67 3.07 8.62 -4.52
CA LEU A 67 1.85 9.13 -3.89
C LEU A 67 2.03 10.49 -3.22
N LEU A 68 3.20 10.73 -2.62
CA LEU A 68 3.52 12.00 -1.95
C LEU A 68 3.69 13.17 -2.92
N GLN A 69 3.97 12.87 -4.20
CA GLN A 69 4.25 13.87 -5.24
C GLN A 69 3.05 14.09 -6.18
N ALA A 70 2.05 13.23 -6.13
CA ALA A 70 0.90 13.24 -7.02
C ALA A 70 -0.15 14.29 -6.59
N GLY A 71 0.16 15.57 -6.73
CA GLY A 71 -0.74 16.69 -6.47
C GLY A 71 -0.87 17.08 -4.99
N GLU A 72 -1.69 18.10 -4.71
CA GLU A 72 -1.89 18.63 -3.35
C GLU A 72 -3.04 17.90 -2.66
N ALA A 73 -2.71 16.96 -1.79
CA ALA A 73 -3.67 16.09 -1.10
C ALA A 73 -4.30 16.71 0.15
N SER A 74 -3.69 17.75 0.74
CA SER A 74 -4.04 18.23 2.09
C SER A 74 -5.48 18.71 2.22
N ALA A 75 -6.02 19.37 1.19
CA ALA A 75 -7.40 19.87 1.22
C ALA A 75 -8.43 18.73 1.27
N LEU A 76 -8.25 17.68 0.46
CA LEU A 76 -9.15 16.51 0.45
C LEU A 76 -9.03 15.70 1.75
N ILE A 77 -7.82 15.56 2.27
CA ILE A 77 -7.59 14.86 3.55
C ILE A 77 -8.24 15.64 4.69
N ALA A 78 -8.10 16.97 4.71
CA ALA A 78 -8.74 17.81 5.72
C ALA A 78 -10.29 17.76 5.64
N GLU A 79 -10.85 17.77 4.42
CA GLU A 79 -12.31 17.60 4.23
C GLU A 79 -12.77 16.23 4.75
N ASN A 80 -12.02 15.17 4.44
CA ASN A 80 -12.33 13.82 4.93
C ASN A 80 -12.23 13.71 6.45
N ASP A 81 -11.15 14.17 7.06
CA ASP A 81 -10.90 14.02 8.50
C ASP A 81 -11.74 14.96 9.35
N GLY A 82 -12.18 16.08 8.76
CA GLY A 82 -13.12 17.03 9.35
C GLY A 82 -14.58 16.71 9.02
N ALA A 83 -15.08 17.33 7.95
CA ALA A 83 -16.50 17.33 7.61
C ALA A 83 -17.04 15.92 7.30
N PHE A 84 -16.36 15.15 6.45
CA PHE A 84 -16.87 13.84 6.07
C PHE A 84 -16.90 12.87 7.26
N LYS A 85 -15.81 12.78 8.01
CA LYS A 85 -15.73 11.91 9.19
C LYS A 85 -16.74 12.31 10.26
N HIS A 86 -16.98 13.62 10.46
CA HIS A 86 -18.03 14.12 11.35
C HIS A 86 -19.40 13.55 10.99
N HIS A 87 -19.78 13.60 9.71
CA HIS A 87 -21.07 13.08 9.26
C HIS A 87 -21.11 11.55 9.25
N LEU A 88 -20.02 10.87 8.83
CA LEU A 88 -19.92 9.42 8.86
C LEU A 88 -20.11 8.85 10.27
N ASP A 89 -19.43 9.42 11.27
CA ASP A 89 -19.50 8.93 12.64
C ASP A 89 -20.94 9.06 13.20
N ARG A 90 -21.63 10.16 12.92
CA ARG A 90 -23.00 10.42 13.39
C ARG A 90 -24.06 9.61 12.63
N PHE A 91 -23.84 9.42 11.35
CA PHE A 91 -24.67 8.54 10.54
C PHE A 91 -24.55 7.07 10.98
N LYS A 92 -23.34 6.62 11.28
CA LYS A 92 -23.03 5.22 11.58
C LYS A 92 -23.30 4.83 13.05
N TYR A 93 -23.08 5.76 13.99
CA TYR A 93 -23.08 5.50 15.43
C TYR A 93 -24.11 6.36 16.16
N THR A 94 -25.37 6.31 15.72
CA THR A 94 -26.48 7.12 16.24
C THR A 94 -26.62 7.07 17.76
N ASP A 95 -26.36 5.90 18.36
CA ASP A 95 -26.40 5.72 19.82
C ASP A 95 -25.41 6.60 20.60
N ARG A 96 -24.36 7.07 19.95
CA ARG A 96 -23.35 7.95 20.56
C ARG A 96 -23.70 9.43 20.44
N TYR A 97 -24.67 9.75 19.59
CA TYR A 97 -25.07 11.12 19.26
C TYR A 97 -26.60 11.29 19.41
N PRO A 98 -27.12 11.10 20.63
CA PRO A 98 -28.58 11.24 20.86
C PRO A 98 -29.02 12.66 20.60
N GLY A 99 -30.09 12.82 19.81
CA GLY A 99 -30.65 14.13 19.45
C GLY A 99 -30.14 14.72 18.14
N GLU A 100 -29.17 14.07 17.47
CA GLU A 100 -28.73 14.44 16.10
C GLU A 100 -29.50 13.62 15.05
N SER A 101 -29.84 14.24 13.92
CA SER A 101 -30.61 13.60 12.85
C SER A 101 -29.69 12.72 11.99
N ARG A 102 -29.92 11.42 12.03
CA ARG A 102 -29.20 10.47 11.18
C ARG A 102 -29.32 10.81 9.69
N ASP A 103 -30.51 11.22 9.26
CA ASP A 103 -30.79 11.51 7.85
C ASP A 103 -30.10 12.80 7.38
N GLU A 104 -30.04 13.84 8.22
CA GLU A 104 -29.28 15.05 7.92
C GLU A 104 -27.80 14.76 7.74
N HIS A 105 -27.23 13.92 8.60
CA HIS A 105 -25.82 13.50 8.45
C HIS A 105 -25.60 12.61 7.24
N ARG A 106 -26.57 11.76 6.91
CA ARG A 106 -26.54 10.97 5.66
C ARG A 106 -26.52 11.88 4.44
N ASP A 107 -27.44 12.83 4.35
CA ASP A 107 -27.55 13.73 3.22
C ASP A 107 -26.30 14.62 3.07
N ALA A 108 -25.73 15.08 4.17
CA ALA A 108 -24.51 15.88 4.16
C ALA A 108 -23.30 15.04 3.69
N GLY A 109 -23.15 13.82 4.18
CA GLY A 109 -22.10 12.90 3.74
C GLY A 109 -22.22 12.51 2.27
N MET A 110 -23.44 12.23 1.79
CA MET A 110 -23.71 11.94 0.38
C MET A 110 -23.33 13.10 -0.53
N ARG A 111 -23.55 14.36 -0.13
CA ARG A 111 -23.09 15.53 -0.91
C ARG A 111 -21.57 15.59 -1.04
N ILE A 112 -20.82 15.26 0.01
CA ILE A 112 -19.36 15.22 -0.03
C ILE A 112 -18.92 14.11 -0.97
N LEU A 113 -19.48 12.89 -0.85
CA LEU A 113 -19.20 11.77 -1.73
C LEU A 113 -19.49 12.07 -3.20
N ALA A 114 -20.60 12.77 -3.49
CA ALA A 114 -20.93 13.21 -4.85
C ALA A 114 -19.87 14.20 -5.40
N GLY A 115 -19.34 15.09 -4.54
CA GLY A 115 -18.24 15.99 -4.90
C GLY A 115 -16.96 15.24 -5.28
N TRP A 116 -16.58 14.22 -4.50
CA TRP A 116 -15.45 13.36 -4.84
C TRP A 116 -15.70 12.52 -6.09
N SER A 117 -16.93 11.98 -6.24
CA SER A 117 -17.32 11.26 -7.44
C SER A 117 -17.25 12.08 -8.71
N GLN A 118 -17.58 13.39 -8.63
CA GLN A 118 -17.47 14.30 -9.77
C GLN A 118 -16.02 14.46 -10.26
N ARG A 119 -15.03 14.51 -9.36
CA ARG A 119 -13.59 14.53 -9.73
C ARG A 119 -13.20 13.29 -10.52
N LEU A 120 -13.71 12.13 -10.14
CA LEU A 120 -13.42 10.83 -10.75
C LEU A 120 -14.07 10.61 -12.13
N LYS A 121 -14.96 11.50 -12.57
CA LYS A 121 -15.46 11.49 -13.96
C LYS A 121 -14.41 11.97 -14.96
N GLU A 122 -13.53 12.85 -14.54
CA GLU A 122 -12.53 13.47 -15.39
C GLU A 122 -11.17 12.76 -15.31
N HIS A 123 -10.91 12.07 -14.19
CA HIS A 123 -9.62 11.48 -13.89
C HIS A 123 -9.76 10.08 -13.27
N ALA A 124 -8.73 9.27 -13.44
CA ALA A 124 -8.68 7.93 -12.84
C ALA A 124 -8.60 7.98 -11.30
N TRP A 125 -8.00 9.03 -10.72
CA TRP A 125 -7.77 9.22 -9.30
C TRP A 125 -8.21 10.60 -8.86
N LEU A 126 -8.38 10.82 -7.55
CA LEU A 126 -8.97 12.05 -7.00
C LEU A 126 -8.23 13.34 -7.38
N LEU A 127 -6.92 13.27 -7.65
CA LEU A 127 -6.08 14.42 -8.01
C LEU A 127 -5.53 14.36 -9.43
N GLY A 128 -5.88 13.35 -10.24
CA GLY A 128 -5.40 13.28 -11.62
C GLY A 128 -5.28 11.86 -12.17
N ALA A 129 -4.29 11.63 -13.04
CA ALA A 129 -4.10 10.36 -13.73
C ALA A 129 -3.40 9.30 -12.88
N ALA A 130 -2.64 9.70 -11.85
CA ALA A 130 -1.90 8.82 -10.95
C ALA A 130 -2.53 8.78 -9.56
N ILE A 131 -2.39 7.63 -8.88
CA ILE A 131 -2.79 7.49 -7.48
C ILE A 131 -2.05 8.50 -6.60
N SER A 132 -2.73 9.04 -5.60
CA SER A 132 -2.20 10.06 -4.71
C SER A 132 -2.37 9.70 -3.24
N LEU A 133 -1.73 10.48 -2.36
CA LEU A 133 -1.94 10.37 -0.93
C LEU A 133 -3.41 10.60 -0.54
N ALA A 134 -4.14 11.46 -1.27
CA ALA A 134 -5.58 11.68 -1.05
C ALA A 134 -6.36 10.38 -1.26
N ASP A 135 -6.10 9.65 -2.35
CA ASP A 135 -6.76 8.38 -2.63
C ASP A 135 -6.51 7.37 -1.50
N ALA A 136 -5.25 7.21 -1.11
CA ALA A 136 -4.84 6.33 -0.02
C ALA A 136 -5.48 6.71 1.33
N ALA A 137 -5.68 7.99 1.57
CA ALA A 137 -6.27 8.49 2.81
C ALA A 137 -7.81 8.37 2.86
N LEU A 138 -8.49 8.53 1.75
CA LEU A 138 -9.95 8.64 1.71
C LEU A 138 -10.67 7.29 1.56
N TRP A 139 -10.12 6.36 0.77
CA TRP A 139 -10.81 5.11 0.45
C TRP A 139 -11.29 4.29 1.67
N PRO A 140 -10.57 4.23 2.83
CA PRO A 140 -11.06 3.48 3.98
C PRO A 140 -12.34 4.06 4.58
N PHE A 141 -12.54 5.37 4.46
CA PHE A 141 -13.74 6.06 4.97
C PHE A 141 -14.91 5.91 3.99
N VAL A 142 -14.65 6.00 2.68
CA VAL A 142 -15.66 5.69 1.64
C VAL A 142 -16.14 4.24 1.79
N ARG A 143 -15.22 3.29 2.03
CA ARG A 143 -15.60 1.91 2.35
C ARG A 143 -16.46 1.82 3.62
N GLN A 144 -16.14 2.56 4.66
CA GLN A 144 -16.97 2.57 5.88
C GLN A 144 -18.38 3.11 5.60
N TRP A 145 -18.51 4.14 4.75
CA TRP A 145 -19.80 4.66 4.34
C TRP A 145 -20.60 3.60 3.58
N ARG A 146 -20.01 2.95 2.58
CA ARG A 146 -20.64 1.85 1.81
C ARG A 146 -21.15 0.74 2.74
N LEU A 147 -20.42 0.41 3.80
CA LEU A 147 -20.85 -0.59 4.78
C LEU A 147 -21.98 -0.10 5.71
N ALA A 148 -22.09 1.20 5.93
CA ALA A 148 -23.14 1.78 6.78
C ALA A 148 -24.46 2.03 6.01
N ASP A 149 -24.40 2.26 4.71
CA ASP A 149 -25.53 2.45 3.80
C ASP A 149 -25.30 1.74 2.45
N PRO A 150 -25.26 0.39 2.42
CA PRO A 150 -24.97 -0.32 1.19
C PRO A 150 -26.00 -0.07 0.09
N GLU A 151 -27.28 -0.04 0.43
CA GLU A 151 -28.36 0.16 -0.55
C GLU A 151 -28.31 1.58 -1.14
N GLY A 152 -28.19 2.61 -0.31
CA GLY A 152 -28.14 3.99 -0.79
C GLY A 152 -26.87 4.28 -1.57
N PHE A 153 -25.73 3.72 -1.14
CA PHE A 153 -24.45 3.87 -1.86
C PHE A 153 -24.45 3.21 -3.24
N GLU A 154 -25.06 2.02 -3.36
CA GLU A 154 -25.14 1.30 -4.65
C GLU A 154 -26.20 1.87 -5.59
N ALA A 155 -27.33 2.36 -5.07
CA ALA A 155 -28.44 2.86 -5.88
C ALA A 155 -28.19 4.25 -6.46
N ASP A 156 -27.35 5.07 -5.84
CA ASP A 156 -27.09 6.43 -6.32
C ASP A 156 -26.20 6.43 -7.57
N GLY A 157 -26.80 6.76 -8.71
CA GLY A 157 -26.08 6.84 -9.99
C GLY A 157 -24.95 7.87 -10.02
N GLN A 158 -25.01 8.91 -9.18
CA GLN A 158 -23.96 9.92 -9.10
C GLN A 158 -22.67 9.36 -8.50
N LEU A 159 -22.75 8.28 -7.71
CA LEU A 159 -21.60 7.64 -7.06
C LEU A 159 -20.95 6.54 -7.91
N ALA A 160 -21.40 6.29 -9.15
CA ALA A 160 -20.82 5.26 -10.01
C ALA A 160 -19.29 5.39 -10.18
N PRO A 161 -18.72 6.58 -10.50
CA PRO A 161 -17.26 6.72 -10.58
C PRO A 161 -16.55 6.45 -9.25
N LEU A 162 -17.16 6.84 -8.13
CA LEU A 162 -16.59 6.60 -6.80
C LEU A 162 -16.60 5.11 -6.42
N ARG A 163 -17.62 4.35 -6.85
CA ARG A 163 -17.66 2.89 -6.69
C ARG A 163 -16.55 2.19 -7.46
N GLU A 164 -16.36 2.56 -8.74
CA GLU A 164 -15.28 2.01 -9.57
C GLU A 164 -13.90 2.32 -8.96
N TRP A 165 -13.70 3.54 -8.48
CA TRP A 165 -12.49 3.94 -7.80
C TRP A 165 -12.28 3.14 -6.50
N LEU A 166 -13.32 2.99 -5.66
CA LEU A 166 -13.23 2.19 -4.43
C LEU A 166 -12.90 0.73 -4.71
N ASN A 167 -13.51 0.15 -5.75
CA ASN A 167 -13.28 -1.24 -6.11
C ASN A 167 -11.83 -1.52 -6.49
N ARG A 168 -11.08 -0.57 -7.04
CA ARG A 168 -9.63 -0.74 -7.29
C ARG A 168 -8.84 -1.09 -6.04
N PHE A 169 -9.25 -0.58 -4.87
CA PHE A 169 -8.63 -0.93 -3.60
C PHE A 169 -9.15 -2.25 -3.02
N LEU A 170 -10.42 -2.58 -3.26
CA LEU A 170 -11.03 -3.78 -2.71
C LEU A 170 -10.66 -5.04 -3.50
N ASP A 171 -10.43 -4.88 -4.82
CA ASP A 171 -10.02 -5.96 -5.72
C ASP A 171 -8.50 -6.15 -5.78
N ASP A 172 -7.74 -5.24 -5.14
CA ASP A 172 -6.30 -5.35 -5.04
C ASP A 172 -5.90 -6.53 -4.15
N PRO A 173 -4.99 -7.42 -4.58
CA PRO A 173 -4.55 -8.55 -3.76
C PRO A 173 -4.02 -8.17 -2.38
N SER A 174 -3.49 -6.96 -2.21
CA SER A 174 -3.03 -6.46 -0.91
C SER A 174 -4.18 -6.24 0.08
N PHE A 175 -5.43 -6.16 -0.39
CA PHE A 175 -6.58 -5.95 0.47
C PHE A 175 -6.78 -7.09 1.47
N GLU A 176 -6.59 -8.34 1.07
CA GLU A 176 -6.67 -9.49 1.99
C GLU A 176 -5.58 -9.40 3.08
N ARG A 177 -4.36 -9.04 2.70
CA ARG A 177 -3.25 -8.84 3.64
C ARG A 177 -3.54 -7.69 4.61
N LEU A 178 -4.13 -6.60 4.10
CA LEU A 178 -4.55 -5.45 4.91
C LEU A 178 -5.62 -5.83 5.93
N MET A 179 -6.53 -6.75 5.59
CA MET A 179 -7.66 -7.16 6.41
C MET A 179 -7.35 -8.31 7.38
N GLN A 180 -6.14 -8.85 7.35
CA GLN A 180 -5.69 -9.85 8.33
C GLN A 180 -5.89 -9.34 9.77
N ARG A 181 -6.16 -10.27 10.66
CA ARG A 181 -6.36 -10.01 12.09
C ARG A 181 -5.30 -10.76 12.87
N ALA A 182 -4.87 -10.17 13.98
CA ALA A 182 -4.07 -10.83 15.00
C ALA A 182 -4.90 -10.95 16.29
N ASP A 183 -4.50 -11.85 17.15
CA ASP A 183 -5.05 -11.94 18.51
C ASP A 183 -4.67 -10.67 19.29
N PRO A 184 -5.51 -10.26 20.26
CA PRO A 184 -5.18 -9.14 21.14
C PRO A 184 -3.84 -9.34 21.82
N TRP A 185 -2.98 -8.33 21.71
CA TRP A 185 -1.65 -8.37 22.30
C TRP A 185 -1.69 -8.27 23.82
N SER A 186 -0.82 -9.02 24.47
CA SER A 186 -0.55 -8.94 25.92
C SER A 186 0.95 -8.80 26.17
N SER A 187 1.31 -8.16 27.29
CA SER A 187 2.71 -8.03 27.69
C SER A 187 3.38 -9.38 27.84
N GLY A 188 4.56 -9.56 27.25
CA GLY A 188 5.28 -10.84 27.23
C GLY A 188 4.73 -11.88 26.25
N GLY A 189 3.63 -11.60 25.55
CA GLY A 189 3.05 -12.47 24.54
C GLY A 189 3.81 -12.46 23.20
N LEU A 190 3.32 -13.28 22.27
CA LEU A 190 3.84 -13.31 20.90
C LEU A 190 3.68 -11.93 20.23
N GLN A 191 4.64 -11.57 19.40
CA GLN A 191 4.60 -10.36 18.59
C GLN A 191 4.57 -10.75 17.10
N PRO A 192 3.37 -10.98 16.53
CA PRO A 192 3.27 -11.28 15.11
C PRO A 192 3.77 -10.08 14.28
N MET A 193 4.15 -10.36 13.04
CA MET A 193 4.50 -9.32 12.08
C MET A 193 3.27 -8.83 11.33
N PHE A 194 3.31 -7.60 10.88
CA PHE A 194 2.42 -7.11 9.83
C PHE A 194 3.27 -6.67 8.63
N PRO A 195 2.94 -7.09 7.40
CA PRO A 195 1.95 -8.14 7.11
C PRO A 195 2.35 -9.49 7.71
N ALA A 196 1.37 -10.38 7.96
CA ALA A 196 1.60 -11.66 8.65
C ALA A 196 2.50 -12.64 7.86
N ASP A 197 2.57 -12.45 6.55
CA ASP A 197 3.42 -13.18 5.60
C ASP A 197 4.77 -12.48 5.35
N ALA A 198 5.13 -11.47 6.12
CA ALA A 198 6.40 -10.77 5.97
C ALA A 198 7.58 -11.71 6.24
N THR A 199 8.40 -11.92 5.22
CA THR A 199 9.61 -12.73 5.31
C THR A 199 10.80 -11.88 4.87
N ALA A 200 11.83 -11.87 5.70
CA ALA A 200 13.09 -11.22 5.35
C ALA A 200 13.77 -11.94 4.18
N VAL A 201 14.28 -11.16 3.24
CA VAL A 201 15.11 -11.69 2.15
C VAL A 201 16.54 -11.82 2.66
N PRO A 202 17.20 -13.00 2.53
CA PRO A 202 18.61 -13.16 2.86
C PRO A 202 19.47 -12.19 2.05
N LEU A 203 20.40 -11.49 2.69
CA LEU A 203 21.29 -10.52 2.04
C LEU A 203 22.65 -11.12 1.61
N ASP A 204 22.90 -12.38 1.94
CA ASP A 204 24.13 -13.13 1.63
C ASP A 204 24.06 -13.89 0.29
N GLN A 205 22.91 -13.85 -0.38
CA GLN A 205 22.69 -14.48 -1.66
C GLN A 205 22.29 -13.42 -2.71
N PRO A 206 22.76 -13.56 -3.98
CA PRO A 206 22.34 -12.67 -5.04
C PRO A 206 20.87 -12.86 -5.36
N LEU A 207 20.23 -11.78 -5.79
CA LEU A 207 18.91 -11.81 -6.39
C LEU A 207 19.02 -11.66 -7.91
N PHE A 208 17.98 -12.08 -8.61
CA PHE A 208 17.93 -12.04 -10.05
C PHE A 208 16.70 -11.28 -10.54
N HIS A 209 16.87 -10.56 -11.64
CA HIS A 209 15.76 -9.93 -12.34
C HIS A 209 15.89 -10.16 -13.85
N LEU A 210 14.77 -10.51 -14.49
CA LEU A 210 14.70 -10.64 -15.95
C LEU A 210 14.27 -9.30 -16.55
N ALA A 211 15.11 -8.73 -17.40
CA ALA A 211 14.88 -7.44 -18.03
C ALA A 211 14.87 -7.58 -19.56
N LEU A 212 14.02 -6.79 -20.24
CA LEU A 212 14.24 -6.58 -21.69
C LEU A 212 15.52 -5.80 -21.90
N LYS A 213 16.29 -6.15 -22.93
CA LYS A 213 17.56 -5.49 -23.22
C LYS A 213 17.41 -3.97 -23.39
N GLY A 214 16.37 -3.51 -24.09
CA GLY A 214 16.12 -2.08 -24.29
C GLY A 214 15.83 -1.34 -22.98
N ASP A 215 15.08 -1.96 -22.05
CA ASP A 215 14.77 -1.38 -20.74
C ASP A 215 16.02 -1.27 -19.86
N TRP A 216 16.92 -2.27 -19.95
CA TRP A 216 18.21 -2.24 -19.28
C TRP A 216 19.17 -1.20 -19.86
N GLU A 217 19.25 -1.08 -21.18
CA GLU A 217 20.05 -0.04 -21.85
C GLU A 217 19.60 1.35 -21.44
N GLN A 218 18.29 1.62 -21.42
CA GLN A 218 17.72 2.87 -20.92
C GLN A 218 18.08 3.11 -19.43
N ALA A 219 18.01 2.08 -18.60
CA ALA A 219 18.37 2.20 -17.18
C ALA A 219 19.83 2.57 -16.97
N ARG A 220 20.73 2.06 -17.82
CA ARG A 220 22.17 2.40 -17.78
C ARG A 220 22.44 3.86 -18.13
N GLU A 221 21.61 4.46 -18.96
CA GLU A 221 21.71 5.90 -19.30
C GLU A 221 21.16 6.79 -18.16
N THR A 222 20.10 6.35 -17.50
CA THR A 222 19.41 7.13 -16.47
C THR A 222 19.92 6.88 -15.04
N GLY A 223 20.72 5.84 -14.84
CA GLY A 223 21.26 5.42 -13.53
C GLY A 223 20.32 4.55 -12.70
N THR A 224 19.08 4.33 -13.13
CA THR A 224 18.07 3.57 -12.37
C THR A 224 17.19 2.73 -13.28
N TYR A 225 16.88 1.51 -12.83
CA TYR A 225 15.93 0.62 -13.50
C TYR A 225 14.55 0.70 -12.81
N GLN A 226 13.47 0.82 -13.60
CA GLN A 226 12.13 1.12 -13.13
C GLN A 226 11.04 0.20 -13.67
N TRP A 227 11.40 -0.97 -14.19
CA TRP A 227 10.44 -1.95 -14.68
C TRP A 227 10.24 -3.06 -13.65
N SER A 228 8.98 -3.31 -13.29
CA SER A 228 8.61 -4.38 -12.35
C SER A 228 8.74 -5.76 -12.99
N THR A 229 8.20 -5.87 -14.18
CA THR A 229 8.31 -7.03 -15.07
C THR A 229 8.05 -6.56 -16.50
N ARG A 230 8.08 -7.47 -17.47
CA ARG A 230 7.84 -7.14 -18.88
C ARG A 230 6.57 -6.32 -19.07
N GLY A 231 6.71 -5.09 -19.61
CA GLY A 231 5.61 -4.20 -19.94
C GLY A 231 4.92 -3.53 -18.73
N MET A 232 5.41 -3.72 -17.52
CA MET A 232 4.85 -3.13 -16.31
C MET A 232 5.90 -2.33 -15.55
N ARG A 233 5.59 -1.07 -15.26
CA ARG A 233 6.49 -0.17 -14.54
C ARG A 233 6.32 -0.27 -13.03
N LEU A 234 7.37 0.11 -12.30
CA LEU A 234 7.35 0.25 -10.84
C LEU A 234 6.18 1.09 -10.34
N VAL A 235 5.90 2.24 -10.99
CA VAL A 235 4.82 3.15 -10.62
C VAL A 235 3.42 2.54 -10.76
N GLU A 236 3.27 1.50 -11.57
CA GLU A 236 2.01 0.80 -11.81
C GLU A 236 1.81 -0.34 -10.81
N VAL A 237 2.89 -1.04 -10.48
CA VAL A 237 2.86 -2.27 -9.66
C VAL A 237 3.18 -1.98 -8.18
N GLY A 238 4.08 -1.03 -7.91
CA GLY A 238 4.53 -0.68 -6.56
C GLY A 238 5.83 -1.35 -6.11
N PHE A 239 6.36 -2.31 -6.89
CA PHE A 239 7.64 -2.98 -6.61
C PHE A 239 8.25 -3.55 -7.89
N ILE A 240 9.55 -3.89 -7.84
CA ILE A 240 10.24 -4.65 -8.88
C ILE A 240 10.27 -6.12 -8.46
N HIS A 241 9.74 -7.00 -9.32
CA HIS A 241 9.84 -8.45 -9.13
C HIS A 241 11.28 -8.89 -9.24
N CYS A 242 11.78 -9.56 -8.20
CA CYS A 242 13.03 -10.29 -8.24
C CYS A 242 12.76 -11.79 -8.09
N SER A 243 13.81 -12.59 -8.32
CA SER A 243 13.77 -14.06 -8.20
C SER A 243 14.99 -14.52 -7.42
N TRP A 244 14.85 -15.58 -6.66
CA TRP A 244 16.00 -16.41 -6.30
C TRP A 244 16.43 -17.23 -7.52
N GLN A 245 17.65 -17.78 -7.49
CA GLN A 245 18.25 -18.51 -8.62
C GLN A 245 17.32 -19.61 -9.19
N GLU A 246 16.72 -20.40 -8.30
CA GLU A 246 15.83 -21.51 -8.65
C GLU A 246 14.49 -21.10 -9.26
N GLN A 247 14.12 -19.83 -9.15
CA GLN A 247 12.87 -19.29 -9.68
C GLN A 247 13.02 -18.69 -11.08
N VAL A 248 14.25 -18.40 -11.50
CA VAL A 248 14.52 -17.66 -12.74
C VAL A 248 13.91 -18.35 -13.96
N ALA A 249 14.13 -19.65 -14.13
CA ALA A 249 13.63 -20.39 -15.29
C ALA A 249 12.09 -20.34 -15.37
N LYS A 250 11.42 -20.56 -14.26
CA LYS A 250 9.95 -20.52 -14.15
C LYS A 250 9.38 -19.13 -14.45
N THR A 251 10.08 -18.08 -13.97
CA THR A 251 9.70 -16.68 -14.21
C THR A 251 9.87 -16.34 -15.70
N PHE A 252 10.95 -16.82 -16.32
CA PHE A 252 11.19 -16.66 -17.76
C PHE A 252 10.08 -17.32 -18.59
N GLU A 253 9.80 -18.59 -18.35
CA GLU A 253 8.75 -19.34 -19.06
C GLU A 253 7.39 -18.64 -18.98
N ARG A 254 7.07 -18.10 -17.79
CA ARG A 254 5.76 -17.49 -17.55
C ARG A 254 5.58 -16.11 -18.19
N PHE A 255 6.64 -15.28 -18.24
CA PHE A 255 6.50 -13.87 -18.59
C PHE A 255 7.37 -13.44 -19.79
N TYR A 256 8.36 -14.23 -20.18
CA TYR A 256 9.36 -13.82 -21.16
C TYR A 256 9.60 -14.83 -22.30
N ALA A 257 8.90 -15.97 -22.31
CA ALA A 257 9.14 -17.04 -23.30
C ALA A 257 8.96 -16.57 -24.76
N ASP A 258 8.09 -15.60 -25.02
CA ASP A 258 7.84 -14.98 -26.32
C ASP A 258 8.49 -13.59 -26.45
N ALA A 259 9.33 -13.20 -25.50
CA ALA A 259 10.04 -11.92 -25.54
C ALA A 259 11.24 -12.00 -26.52
N GLY A 260 11.68 -10.82 -26.98
CA GLY A 260 12.90 -10.70 -27.76
C GLY A 260 14.16 -10.95 -26.89
N GLU A 261 15.13 -10.04 -26.97
CA GLU A 261 16.36 -10.17 -26.18
C GLU A 261 16.09 -9.89 -24.69
N VAL A 262 16.27 -10.92 -23.87
CA VAL A 262 16.10 -10.87 -22.40
C VAL A 262 17.47 -10.97 -21.74
N LEU A 263 17.69 -10.18 -20.72
CA LEU A 263 18.88 -10.19 -19.88
C LEU A 263 18.52 -10.66 -18.48
N LEU A 264 19.36 -11.50 -17.90
CA LEU A 264 19.35 -11.84 -16.49
C LEU A 264 20.29 -10.88 -15.76
N LEU A 265 19.74 -10.06 -14.89
CA LEU A 265 20.48 -9.15 -14.03
C LEU A 265 20.77 -9.85 -12.69
N GLU A 266 22.03 -9.91 -12.29
CA GLU A 266 22.45 -10.37 -10.96
C GLU A 266 22.56 -9.18 -10.02
N ILE A 267 21.79 -9.17 -8.95
CA ILE A 267 21.63 -8.04 -8.03
C ILE A 267 22.31 -8.37 -6.70
N ASP A 268 23.11 -7.42 -6.20
CA ASP A 268 23.65 -7.43 -4.84
C ASP A 268 22.62 -6.82 -3.87
N PRO A 269 21.95 -7.62 -3.03
CA PRO A 269 20.93 -7.09 -2.14
C PRO A 269 21.50 -6.15 -1.07
N THR A 270 22.79 -6.23 -0.76
CA THR A 270 23.45 -5.34 0.23
C THR A 270 23.64 -3.91 -0.28
N ARG A 271 23.50 -3.69 -1.59
CA ARG A 271 23.60 -2.36 -2.24
C ARG A 271 22.24 -1.71 -2.50
N LEU A 272 21.15 -2.36 -2.10
CA LEU A 272 19.81 -1.82 -2.25
C LEU A 272 19.48 -0.90 -1.08
N SER A 273 19.00 0.32 -1.40
CA SER A 273 18.54 1.28 -0.41
C SER A 273 17.03 1.20 -0.14
N ALA A 274 16.26 0.74 -1.15
CA ALA A 274 14.83 0.55 -1.01
C ALA A 274 14.51 -0.73 -0.22
N PRO A 275 13.34 -0.79 0.48
CA PRO A 275 12.92 -1.98 1.19
C PRO A 275 12.85 -3.21 0.29
N LEU A 276 13.36 -4.32 0.80
CA LEU A 276 13.35 -5.62 0.14
C LEU A 276 12.60 -6.61 1.03
N ARG A 277 11.57 -7.25 0.48
CA ARG A 277 10.72 -8.19 1.20
C ARG A 277 10.34 -9.37 0.31
N ALA A 278 10.25 -10.57 0.88
CA ALA A 278 9.66 -11.71 0.20
C ALA A 278 8.15 -11.73 0.45
N ASP A 279 7.38 -11.68 -0.62
CA ASP A 279 5.93 -11.69 -0.62
C ASP A 279 5.40 -12.96 -1.28
N ALA A 280 4.30 -13.49 -0.72
CA ALA A 280 3.61 -14.63 -1.32
C ALA A 280 2.84 -14.20 -2.57
N ILE A 281 3.04 -14.93 -3.67
CA ILE A 281 2.16 -14.84 -4.86
C ILE A 281 0.91 -15.73 -4.64
N PRO A 282 -0.12 -15.67 -5.50
CA PRO A 282 -1.38 -16.44 -5.31
C PRO A 282 -1.21 -17.95 -5.15
N THR A 283 -0.08 -18.53 -5.59
CA THR A 283 0.23 -19.95 -5.39
C THR A 283 0.79 -20.26 -3.99
N GLY A 284 1.06 -19.24 -3.15
CA GLY A 284 1.73 -19.35 -1.87
C GLY A 284 3.27 -19.37 -1.95
N GLU A 285 3.85 -19.39 -3.14
CA GLU A 285 5.30 -19.29 -3.34
C GLU A 285 5.77 -17.87 -3.01
N LEU A 286 6.88 -17.73 -2.29
CA LEU A 286 7.49 -16.46 -1.95
C LEU A 286 8.40 -15.97 -3.08
N PHE A 287 8.33 -14.69 -3.41
CA PHE A 287 9.25 -14.02 -4.33
C PHE A 287 9.81 -12.75 -3.68
N PRO A 288 11.11 -12.47 -3.88
CA PRO A 288 11.68 -11.21 -3.42
C PRO A 288 11.13 -10.04 -4.26
N HIS A 289 10.69 -8.99 -3.58
CA HIS A 289 10.19 -7.76 -4.18
C HIS A 289 10.99 -6.56 -3.66
N LEU A 290 11.48 -5.73 -4.57
CA LEU A 290 12.17 -4.48 -4.27
C LEU A 290 11.16 -3.33 -4.35
N TYR A 291 10.90 -2.67 -3.23
CA TYR A 291 9.92 -1.58 -3.10
C TYR A 291 10.54 -0.20 -3.40
N GLY A 292 11.13 -0.10 -4.57
CA GLY A 292 11.75 1.12 -5.10
C GLY A 292 12.54 0.85 -6.37
N HIS A 293 13.23 1.89 -6.84
CA HIS A 293 14.10 1.78 -8.01
C HIS A 293 15.26 0.82 -7.76
N LEU A 294 15.66 0.07 -8.79
CA LEU A 294 16.88 -0.71 -8.76
C LEU A 294 18.04 0.18 -9.25
N PRO A 295 18.97 0.57 -8.35
CA PRO A 295 20.17 1.30 -8.75
C PRO A 295 21.05 0.42 -9.64
N ILE A 296 21.60 0.96 -10.72
CA ILE A 296 22.45 0.16 -11.64
C ILE A 296 23.72 -0.33 -10.95
N GLU A 297 24.24 0.40 -9.99
CA GLU A 297 25.41 0.01 -9.18
C GLU A 297 25.14 -1.20 -8.26
N ALA A 298 23.88 -1.53 -8.00
CA ALA A 298 23.52 -2.76 -7.28
C ALA A 298 23.55 -3.99 -8.18
N VAL A 299 23.61 -3.84 -9.50
CA VAL A 299 23.72 -4.94 -10.44
C VAL A 299 25.20 -5.34 -10.61
N ARG A 300 25.55 -6.55 -10.15
CA ARG A 300 26.91 -7.10 -10.24
C ARG A 300 27.30 -7.48 -11.66
N GLY A 301 26.33 -7.93 -12.46
CA GLY A 301 26.53 -8.37 -13.83
C GLY A 301 25.21 -8.65 -14.52
N PHE A 302 25.25 -8.79 -15.83
CA PHE A 302 24.12 -9.20 -16.63
C PHE A 302 24.55 -10.08 -17.78
N THR A 303 23.73 -11.06 -18.15
CA THR A 303 23.97 -12.00 -19.24
C THR A 303 22.70 -12.17 -20.09
N PRO A 304 22.82 -12.42 -21.40
CA PRO A 304 21.68 -12.87 -22.18
C PRO A 304 21.07 -14.13 -21.55
N TYR A 305 19.74 -14.21 -21.52
CA TYR A 305 19.03 -15.34 -20.97
C TYR A 305 18.01 -15.90 -21.96
N SER A 306 17.98 -17.23 -22.09
CA SER A 306 17.03 -18.00 -22.89
C SER A 306 16.66 -19.29 -22.15
N SER A 307 15.58 -19.96 -22.59
CA SER A 307 15.14 -21.24 -22.00
C SER A 307 16.19 -22.35 -22.03
N ASP A 308 17.21 -22.20 -22.85
CA ASP A 308 18.30 -23.20 -23.06
C ASP A 308 19.57 -22.82 -22.27
N SER A 309 19.49 -21.83 -21.37
CA SER A 309 20.63 -21.28 -20.62
C SER A 309 20.83 -21.96 -19.27
#